data_dd0fd7e431cdce413b25a584ef98066a
#
_entry.id   dd0fd7e431cdce413b25a584ef98066a
#
_cell.length_a   1.000
_cell.length_b   1.000
_cell.length_c   1.000
_cell.angle_alpha   90.00
_cell.angle_beta   90.00
_cell.angle_gamma   90.00
#
_symmetry.space_group_name_H-M   'P 1'
#
loop_
_entity.id
_entity.type
_entity.pdbx_description
1 polymer ?
#
loop_
_entity_poly.entity_id
_entity_poly.type
_entity_poly.pdbx_seq_one_letter_code
_entity_poly.pdbx_strand_id
1 'polypeptide(L)'
;MINYIKSTEKDMDMLIESRMEMLKVVNNLPDNYKFNDDFIEASKIFFESSNQTTILAINEEKKIIGCASMCYIEIMPTFSHPTGKRAHLMNVYTNARFRRQGIAKKMLEILINEAKERSVTEISLDTTETGRAFYKSCGFKESEECMVLDLR
;
A
#
# COMPACT_ATOMS: atom_id res chain seq x y z
N MET A 1 2.48 5.33 22.09
CA MET A 1 1.64 4.28 21.47
C MET A 1 1.31 4.66 20.04
N ILE A 2 1.35 3.70 19.15
CA ILE A 2 1.07 3.95 17.72
C ILE A 2 -0.40 3.60 17.46
N ASN A 3 -1.11 4.51 16.83
CA ASN A 3 -2.48 4.29 16.40
C ASN A 3 -2.51 3.93 14.92
N TYR A 4 -3.30 2.92 14.59
CA TYR A 4 -3.53 2.50 13.22
C TYR A 4 -4.95 2.89 12.83
N ILE A 5 -5.08 3.74 11.83
CA ILE A 5 -6.38 4.23 11.37
C ILE A 5 -6.57 3.94 9.88
N LYS A 6 -7.82 3.70 9.50
CA LYS A 6 -8.21 3.68 8.09
C LYS A 6 -8.38 5.13 7.65
N SER A 7 -7.64 5.53 6.60
CA SER A 7 -7.72 6.90 6.10
C SER A 7 -9.10 7.20 5.50
N THR A 8 -9.52 8.45 5.65
CA THR A 8 -10.75 8.99 5.09
C THR A 8 -10.44 10.25 4.28
N GLU A 9 -11.45 10.86 3.66
CA GLU A 9 -11.28 12.12 2.93
C GLU A 9 -10.69 13.23 3.80
N LYS A 10 -10.92 13.20 5.10
CA LYS A 10 -10.36 14.19 6.05
C LYS A 10 -8.85 14.10 6.18
N ASP A 11 -8.28 12.95 5.85
CA ASP A 11 -6.84 12.69 5.98
C ASP A 11 -6.09 12.93 4.67
N MET A 12 -6.77 13.41 3.63
CA MET A 12 -6.23 13.47 2.26
C MET A 12 -4.93 14.27 2.17
N ASP A 13 -4.87 15.45 2.76
CA ASP A 13 -3.68 16.28 2.67
C ASP A 13 -2.46 15.60 3.33
N MET A 14 -2.65 15.03 4.52
CA MET A 14 -1.62 14.25 5.20
C MET A 14 -1.20 13.02 4.38
N LEU A 15 -2.16 12.35 3.79
CA LEU A 15 -1.93 11.15 2.99
C LEU A 15 -1.10 11.46 1.73
N ILE A 16 -1.44 12.52 1.02
CA ILE A 16 -0.69 12.97 -0.16
C ILE A 16 0.73 13.42 0.22
N GLU A 17 0.87 14.19 1.28
CA GLU A 17 2.20 14.61 1.77
C GLU A 17 3.07 13.39 2.10
N SER A 18 2.53 12.45 2.86
CA SER A 18 3.22 11.21 3.23
C SER A 18 3.61 10.38 1.99
N ARG A 19 2.72 10.30 1.01
CA ARG A 19 3.00 9.57 -0.23
C ARG A 19 4.13 10.24 -1.03
N MET A 20 4.12 11.55 -1.16
CA MET A 20 5.17 12.26 -1.90
C MET A 20 6.53 12.11 -1.19
N GLU A 21 6.57 12.20 0.13
CA GLU A 21 7.78 11.95 0.90
C GLU A 21 8.30 10.52 0.71
N MET A 22 7.41 9.53 0.78
CA MET A 22 7.78 8.14 0.55
C MET A 22 8.35 7.92 -0.85
N LEU A 23 7.73 8.51 -1.87
CA LEU A 23 8.19 8.40 -3.25
C LEU A 23 9.57 9.03 -3.47
N LYS A 24 9.87 10.12 -2.79
CA LYS A 24 11.22 10.70 -2.81
C LYS A 24 12.25 9.73 -2.25
N VAL A 25 11.96 9.12 -1.12
CA VAL A 25 12.85 8.15 -0.46
C VAL A 25 13.05 6.92 -1.33
N VAL A 26 11.96 6.30 -1.78
CA VAL A 26 12.00 5.05 -2.56
C VAL A 26 12.71 5.22 -3.90
N ASN A 27 12.53 6.38 -4.55
CA ASN A 27 13.13 6.67 -5.85
C ASN A 27 14.44 7.45 -5.76
N ASN A 28 14.95 7.67 -4.55
CA ASN A 28 16.19 8.38 -4.30
C ASN A 28 16.21 9.79 -4.92
N LEU A 29 15.08 10.50 -4.80
CA LEU A 29 14.91 11.86 -5.33
C LEU A 29 15.38 12.90 -4.30
N PRO A 30 15.80 14.10 -4.74
CA PRO A 30 16.18 15.17 -3.81
C PRO A 30 14.97 15.67 -3.00
N ASP A 31 15.23 16.19 -1.79
CA ASP A 31 14.19 16.68 -0.89
C ASP A 31 13.32 17.79 -1.50
N ASN A 32 13.89 18.59 -2.40
CA ASN A 32 13.19 19.69 -3.09
C ASN A 32 12.53 19.26 -4.40
N TYR A 33 12.49 17.95 -4.70
CA TYR A 33 11.84 17.46 -5.92
C TYR A 33 10.36 17.85 -5.91
N LYS A 34 9.89 18.38 -7.03
CA LYS A 34 8.49 18.73 -7.23
C LYS A 34 7.82 17.74 -8.16
N PHE A 35 6.79 17.06 -7.66
CA PHE A 35 5.98 16.18 -8.46
C PHE A 35 5.07 16.99 -9.40
N ASN A 36 4.78 16.42 -10.55
CA ASN A 36 3.84 16.99 -11.51
C ASN A 36 2.44 17.10 -10.88
N ASP A 37 1.75 18.21 -11.13
CA ASP A 37 0.40 18.45 -10.58
C ASP A 37 -0.60 17.39 -11.05
N ASP A 38 -0.50 16.91 -12.29
CA ASP A 38 -1.37 15.86 -12.81
C ASP A 38 -1.18 14.54 -12.06
N PHE A 39 0.06 14.23 -11.66
CA PHE A 39 0.34 13.05 -10.85
C PHE A 39 -0.24 13.16 -9.44
N ILE A 40 -0.12 14.34 -8.82
CA ILE A 40 -0.70 14.59 -7.49
C ILE A 40 -2.22 14.48 -7.56
N GLU A 41 -2.83 15.07 -8.56
CA GLU A 41 -4.29 15.02 -8.74
C GLU A 41 -4.78 13.59 -9.01
N ALA A 42 -4.10 12.83 -9.86
CA ALA A 42 -4.40 11.43 -10.10
C ALA A 42 -4.32 10.60 -8.80
N SER A 43 -3.33 10.89 -7.95
CA SER A 43 -3.19 10.24 -6.64
C SER A 43 -4.36 10.56 -5.72
N LYS A 44 -4.82 11.82 -5.68
CA LYS A 44 -5.99 12.22 -4.89
C LYS A 44 -7.25 11.50 -5.36
N ILE A 45 -7.51 11.50 -6.66
CA ILE A 45 -8.67 10.82 -7.25
C ILE A 45 -8.66 9.34 -6.89
N PHE A 46 -7.50 8.70 -6.95
CA PHE A 46 -7.38 7.30 -6.59
C PHE A 46 -7.71 7.05 -5.12
N PHE A 47 -7.18 7.86 -4.20
CA PHE A 47 -7.46 7.72 -2.77
C PHE A 47 -8.92 8.03 -2.40
N GLU A 48 -9.61 8.84 -3.17
CA GLU A 48 -11.05 9.09 -3.01
C GLU A 48 -11.92 7.92 -3.47
N SER A 49 -11.37 7.03 -4.30
CA SER A 49 -12.12 5.89 -4.83
C SER A 49 -12.44 4.86 -3.74
N SER A 50 -13.54 4.13 -3.93
CA SER A 50 -13.95 3.02 -3.05
C SER A 50 -13.13 1.74 -3.27
N ASN A 51 -12.26 1.71 -4.27
CA ASN A 51 -11.52 0.52 -4.68
C ASN A 51 -10.16 0.39 -3.98
N GLN A 52 -9.97 1.11 -2.89
CA GLN A 52 -8.75 1.04 -2.09
C GLN A 52 -9.06 1.24 -0.61
N THR A 53 -8.18 0.71 0.24
CA THR A 53 -8.11 1.01 1.66
C THR A 53 -6.68 1.34 2.00
N THR A 54 -6.46 2.44 2.68
CA THR A 54 -5.14 2.83 3.18
C THR A 54 -5.15 2.91 4.69
N ILE A 55 -4.22 2.21 5.32
CA ILE A 55 -3.97 2.28 6.75
C ILE A 55 -2.83 3.24 7.00
N LEU A 56 -3.02 4.11 7.97
CA LEU A 56 -2.01 5.04 8.46
C LEU A 56 -1.58 4.64 9.87
N ALA A 57 -0.27 4.57 10.10
CA ALA A 57 0.30 4.45 11.42
C ALA A 57 0.66 5.84 11.92
N ILE A 58 0.07 6.25 13.04
CA ILE A 58 0.18 7.60 13.58
C ILE A 58 0.78 7.53 14.98
N ASN A 59 1.80 8.34 15.23
CA ASN A 59 2.46 8.42 16.53
C ASN A 59 1.71 9.36 17.51
N GLU A 60 2.24 9.48 18.72
CA GLU A 60 1.67 10.34 19.75
C GLU A 60 1.64 11.82 19.38
N GLU A 61 2.55 12.25 18.52
CA GLU A 61 2.59 13.64 18.00
C GLU A 61 1.61 13.86 16.83
N LYS A 62 0.75 12.89 16.55
CA LYS A 62 -0.21 12.90 15.44
C LYS A 62 0.43 12.98 14.06
N LYS A 63 1.66 12.50 13.92
CA LYS A 63 2.36 12.42 12.64
C LYS A 63 2.23 11.02 12.04
N ILE A 64 2.08 10.97 10.72
CA ILE A 64 2.12 9.71 9.98
C ILE A 64 3.57 9.20 9.98
N ILE A 65 3.76 8.01 10.52
CA ILE A 65 5.06 7.32 10.57
C ILE A 65 5.10 6.09 9.66
N GLY A 66 3.96 5.70 9.11
CA GLY A 66 3.87 4.62 8.15
C GLY A 66 2.53 4.61 7.44
N CYS A 67 2.50 3.97 6.30
CA CYS A 67 1.28 3.75 5.52
C CYS A 67 1.35 2.43 4.75
N ALA A 68 0.19 1.90 4.42
CA ALA A 68 0.05 0.76 3.52
C ALA A 68 -1.32 0.83 2.84
N SER A 69 -1.37 0.53 1.54
CA SER A 69 -2.59 0.59 0.75
C SER A 69 -2.90 -0.75 0.11
N MET A 70 -4.16 -1.13 0.15
CA MET A 70 -4.69 -2.29 -0.56
C MET A 70 -5.59 -1.81 -1.70
N CYS A 71 -5.22 -2.14 -2.93
CA CYS A 71 -5.98 -1.82 -4.13
C CYS A 71 -6.84 -3.03 -4.49
N TYR A 72 -8.15 -2.88 -4.52
CA TYR A 72 -9.08 -3.96 -4.84
C TYR A 72 -9.39 -3.98 -6.33
N ILE A 73 -9.30 -5.17 -6.93
CA ILE A 73 -9.45 -5.38 -8.36
C ILE A 73 -10.45 -6.51 -8.58
N GLU A 74 -11.34 -6.34 -9.53
CA GLU A 74 -12.21 -7.43 -10.01
C GLU A 74 -11.73 -7.88 -11.38
N ILE A 75 -11.51 -9.16 -11.51
CA ILE A 75 -11.16 -9.80 -12.78
C ILE A 75 -12.12 -10.96 -13.04
N MET A 76 -12.05 -11.52 -14.23
CA MET A 76 -12.92 -12.65 -14.59
C MET A 76 -12.74 -13.78 -13.58
N PRO A 77 -13.83 -14.29 -12.99
CA PRO A 77 -13.76 -15.48 -12.13
C PRO A 77 -13.15 -16.68 -12.84
N THR A 78 -12.32 -17.42 -12.12
CA THR A 78 -11.71 -18.66 -12.61
C THR A 78 -12.04 -19.82 -11.67
N PHE A 79 -11.72 -21.04 -12.07
CA PHE A 79 -11.91 -22.20 -11.23
C PHE A 79 -11.18 -22.08 -9.88
N SER A 80 -9.93 -21.62 -9.90
CA SER A 80 -9.13 -21.42 -8.67
C SER A 80 -9.50 -20.15 -7.89
N HIS A 81 -10.10 -19.17 -8.55
CA HIS A 81 -10.48 -17.88 -7.96
C HIS A 81 -11.93 -17.54 -8.33
N PRO A 82 -12.90 -18.24 -7.72
CA PRO A 82 -14.28 -18.18 -8.17
C PRO A 82 -14.98 -16.85 -7.92
N THR A 83 -14.47 -16.01 -7.02
CA THR A 83 -15.06 -14.68 -6.76
C THR A 83 -14.62 -13.63 -7.79
N GLY A 84 -13.49 -13.84 -8.46
CA GLY A 84 -12.86 -12.84 -9.32
C GLY A 84 -12.30 -11.62 -8.55
N LYS A 85 -12.40 -11.63 -7.21
CA LYS A 85 -11.93 -10.54 -6.36
C LYS A 85 -10.46 -10.75 -6.01
N ARG A 86 -9.64 -9.80 -6.41
CA ARG A 86 -8.20 -9.76 -6.17
C ARG A 86 -7.82 -8.46 -5.49
N ALA A 87 -6.64 -8.42 -4.95
CA ALA A 87 -6.09 -7.18 -4.39
C ALA A 87 -4.61 -7.07 -4.71
N HIS A 88 -4.13 -5.83 -4.77
CA HIS A 88 -2.71 -5.52 -4.95
C HIS A 88 -2.26 -4.61 -3.82
N LEU A 89 -1.25 -5.06 -3.08
CA LEU A 89 -0.69 -4.31 -1.95
C LEU A 89 0.33 -3.32 -2.48
N MET A 90 0.17 -2.05 -2.13
CA MET A 90 1.02 -0.95 -2.57
C MET A 90 1.28 0.03 -1.44
N ASN A 91 2.19 0.97 -1.68
CA ASN A 91 2.41 2.11 -0.81
C ASN A 91 2.78 1.70 0.63
N VAL A 92 3.48 0.59 0.78
CA VAL A 92 3.94 0.10 2.09
C VAL A 92 5.20 0.86 2.47
N TYR A 93 5.09 1.67 3.51
CA TYR A 93 6.19 2.50 3.97
C TYR A 93 6.17 2.65 5.49
N THR A 94 7.35 2.62 6.08
CA THR A 94 7.58 2.98 7.47
C THR A 94 8.76 3.92 7.53
N ASN A 95 8.59 5.06 8.19
CA ASN A 95 9.67 6.03 8.40
C ASN A 95 10.88 5.33 9.04
N ALA A 96 12.08 5.63 8.55
CA ALA A 96 13.32 4.97 8.94
C ALA A 96 13.55 4.93 10.46
N ARG A 97 13.13 5.98 11.18
CA ARG A 97 13.26 6.06 12.64
C ARG A 97 12.39 5.07 13.41
N PHE A 98 11.34 4.56 12.75
CA PHE A 98 10.33 3.69 13.37
C PHE A 98 10.36 2.27 12.81
N ARG A 99 11.35 1.93 11.98
CA ARG A 99 11.49 0.59 11.41
C ARG A 99 11.82 -0.46 12.50
N ARG A 100 11.56 -1.73 12.18
CA ARG A 100 11.79 -2.89 13.04
C ARG A 100 11.01 -2.88 14.36
N GLN A 101 9.87 -2.20 14.37
CA GLN A 101 8.93 -2.18 15.49
C GLN A 101 7.62 -2.90 15.19
N GLY A 102 7.55 -3.63 14.08
CA GLY A 102 6.35 -4.38 13.69
C GLY A 102 5.25 -3.52 13.07
N ILE A 103 5.51 -2.26 12.72
CA ILE A 103 4.50 -1.32 12.21
C ILE A 103 3.94 -1.79 10.86
N ALA A 104 4.81 -2.10 9.90
CA ALA A 104 4.39 -2.60 8.60
C ALA A 104 3.60 -3.90 8.72
N LYS A 105 4.06 -4.83 9.55
CA LYS A 105 3.37 -6.09 9.78
C LYS A 105 1.95 -5.87 10.32
N LYS A 106 1.79 -4.94 11.25
CA LYS A 106 0.48 -4.63 11.84
C LYS A 106 -0.47 -4.03 10.79
N MET A 107 0.02 -3.12 9.96
CA MET A 107 -0.79 -2.56 8.87
C MET A 107 -1.21 -3.64 7.86
N LEU A 108 -0.29 -4.54 7.50
CA LEU A 108 -0.61 -5.65 6.61
C LEU A 108 -1.64 -6.61 7.21
N GLU A 109 -1.54 -6.94 8.49
CA GLU A 109 -2.54 -7.78 9.17
C GLU A 109 -3.95 -7.19 9.06
N ILE A 110 -4.08 -5.88 9.28
CA ILE A 110 -5.36 -5.18 9.17
C ILE A 110 -5.90 -5.30 7.74
N LEU A 111 -5.06 -5.00 6.74
CA LEU A 111 -5.46 -5.03 5.33
C LEU A 111 -5.78 -6.45 4.84
N ILE A 112 -5.01 -7.45 5.25
CA ILE A 112 -5.24 -8.85 4.89
C ILE A 112 -6.58 -9.34 5.45
N ASN A 113 -6.90 -8.98 6.70
CA ASN A 113 -8.17 -9.33 7.31
C ASN A 113 -9.34 -8.68 6.57
N GLU A 114 -9.23 -7.40 6.20
CA GLU A 114 -10.25 -6.75 5.37
C GLU A 114 -10.42 -7.43 4.01
N ALA A 115 -9.32 -7.78 3.35
CA ALA A 115 -9.36 -8.49 2.07
C ALA A 115 -10.09 -9.83 2.18
N LYS A 116 -9.86 -10.58 3.25
CA LYS A 116 -10.59 -11.83 3.52
C LYS A 116 -12.09 -11.59 3.69
N GLU A 117 -12.47 -10.56 4.43
CA GLU A 117 -13.87 -10.17 4.63
C GLU A 117 -14.54 -9.79 3.31
N ARG A 118 -13.78 -9.23 2.37
CA ARG A 118 -14.26 -8.87 1.02
C ARG A 118 -14.21 -10.03 0.02
N SER A 119 -13.94 -11.26 0.46
CA SER A 119 -13.85 -12.45 -0.40
C SER A 119 -12.73 -12.38 -1.47
N VAL A 120 -11.68 -11.65 -1.18
CA VAL A 120 -10.46 -11.63 -2.01
C VAL A 120 -9.77 -13.00 -1.90
N THR A 121 -9.40 -13.57 -3.03
CA THR A 121 -8.78 -14.90 -3.09
C THR A 121 -7.26 -14.84 -3.28
N GLU A 122 -6.73 -13.71 -3.71
CA GLU A 122 -5.30 -13.53 -3.92
C GLU A 122 -4.90 -12.06 -3.73
N ILE A 123 -3.81 -11.84 -3.02
CA ILE A 123 -3.17 -10.55 -2.86
C ILE A 123 -1.81 -10.61 -3.54
N SER A 124 -1.56 -9.72 -4.50
CA SER A 124 -0.26 -9.58 -5.16
C SER A 124 0.47 -8.33 -4.67
N LEU A 125 1.75 -8.27 -4.90
CA LEU A 125 2.57 -7.09 -4.69
C LEU A 125 3.81 -7.14 -5.58
N ASP A 126 4.37 -5.97 -5.85
CA ASP A 126 5.70 -5.83 -6.43
C ASP A 126 6.67 -5.48 -5.31
N THR A 127 7.81 -6.15 -5.26
CA THR A 127 8.77 -5.91 -4.19
C THR A 127 10.16 -5.61 -4.73
N THR A 128 10.90 -4.84 -3.95
CA THR A 128 12.34 -4.71 -4.10
C THR A 128 13.02 -5.91 -3.45
N GLU A 129 14.30 -6.15 -3.77
CA GLU A 129 15.08 -7.23 -3.15
C GLU A 129 15.12 -7.10 -1.62
N THR A 130 15.23 -5.88 -1.11
CA THR A 130 15.27 -5.62 0.34
C THR A 130 13.95 -5.92 1.05
N GLY A 131 12.81 -5.79 0.37
CA GLY A 131 11.49 -6.07 0.94
C GLY A 131 11.09 -7.55 0.89
N ARG A 132 11.73 -8.33 0.05
CA ARG A 132 11.33 -9.71 -0.26
C ARG A 132 11.26 -10.61 0.99
N ALA A 133 12.27 -10.56 1.84
CA ALA A 133 12.32 -11.37 3.06
C ALA A 133 11.17 -11.03 4.01
N PHE A 134 10.84 -9.75 4.15
CA PHE A 134 9.71 -9.30 4.96
C PHE A 134 8.39 -9.87 4.46
N TYR A 135 8.11 -9.76 3.15
CA TYR A 135 6.85 -10.28 2.58
C TYR A 135 6.75 -11.79 2.67
N LYS A 136 7.85 -12.50 2.48
CA LYS A 136 7.90 -13.96 2.71
C LYS A 136 7.55 -14.30 4.16
N SER A 137 8.04 -13.52 5.12
CA SER A 137 7.70 -13.72 6.54
C SER A 137 6.20 -13.49 6.83
N CYS A 138 5.51 -12.73 5.99
CA CYS A 138 4.08 -12.49 6.07
C CYS A 138 3.24 -13.52 5.30
N GLY A 139 3.86 -14.51 4.66
CA GLY A 139 3.18 -15.59 3.95
C GLY A 139 3.10 -15.43 2.44
N PHE A 140 3.67 -14.34 1.88
CA PHE A 140 3.75 -14.18 0.43
C PHE A 140 4.76 -15.15 -0.18
N LYS A 141 4.47 -15.60 -1.38
CA LYS A 141 5.31 -16.54 -2.14
C LYS A 141 5.64 -15.96 -3.51
N GLU A 142 6.78 -16.36 -4.05
CA GLU A 142 7.09 -16.05 -5.44
C GLU A 142 6.03 -16.63 -6.37
N SER A 143 5.70 -15.89 -7.43
CA SER A 143 4.77 -16.35 -8.46
C SER A 143 5.41 -16.14 -9.84
N GLU A 144 5.40 -17.18 -10.65
CA GLU A 144 5.90 -17.17 -12.03
C GLU A 144 4.77 -17.20 -13.06
N GLU A 145 3.51 -17.11 -12.61
CA GLU A 145 2.34 -17.25 -13.48
C GLU A 145 2.03 -15.98 -14.28
N CYS A 146 2.62 -14.85 -13.92
CA CYS A 146 2.33 -13.57 -14.52
C CYS A 146 3.38 -13.19 -15.56
N MET A 147 2.92 -12.78 -16.76
CA MET A 147 3.76 -12.14 -17.77
C MET A 147 3.32 -10.69 -17.93
N VAL A 148 4.24 -9.80 -18.22
CA VAL A 148 3.98 -8.36 -18.32
C VAL A 148 4.41 -7.83 -19.70
N LEU A 149 3.55 -7.07 -20.35
CA LEU A 149 3.88 -6.25 -21.51
C LEU A 149 3.91 -4.78 -21.07
N ASP A 150 5.06 -4.16 -21.13
CA ASP A 150 5.24 -2.76 -20.79
C ASP A 150 4.84 -1.89 -21.97
N LEU A 151 3.91 -0.94 -21.76
CA LEU A 151 3.40 -0.02 -22.78
C LEU A 151 3.90 1.42 -22.60
N ARG A 152 4.83 1.63 -21.67
CA ARG A 152 5.43 2.95 -21.42
C ARG A 152 6.46 3.30 -22.47
#